data_d0634f88218845f23b493e57af56d3d9
#
_entry.id   d0634f88218845f23b493e57af56d3d9
#
_cell.length_a   1.000
_cell.length_b   1.000
_cell.length_c   1.000
_cell.angle_alpha   90.00
_cell.angle_beta   90.00
_cell.angle_gamma   90.00
#
_symmetry.space_group_name_H-M   'P 1'
#
loop_
_entity.id
_entity.type
_entity.pdbx_description
1 polymer ?
#
loop_
_entity_poly.entity_id
_entity_poly.type
_entity_poly.pdbx_seq_one_letter_code
_entity_poly.pdbx_strand_id
1 'polypeptide(L)'
;MFQPNLPKHFHTSKNIRLFYLPSEPPALRISVAKKNFKLAVDRNKIKRQIKEIFKINNLIAGKGLFVVLVYKPFGELKYHEASVEIVKAVESLYQKGI
;
A
#
# COMPACT_ATOMS: atom_id res chain seq x y z
N MET A 1 6.52 0.11 14.53
CA MET A 1 5.36 0.99 14.63
C MET A 1 5.49 2.17 13.70
N PHE A 2 4.39 2.56 13.08
CA PHE A 2 4.45 3.67 12.15
C PHE A 2 4.56 5.01 12.82
N GLN A 3 5.09 5.94 12.06
CA GLN A 3 5.31 7.28 12.48
C GLN A 3 4.00 7.98 12.76
N PRO A 4 3.92 8.74 13.84
CA PRO A 4 2.74 9.54 14.10
C PRO A 4 2.60 10.75 13.17
N ASN A 5 3.66 11.13 12.45
CA ASN A 5 3.60 12.30 11.57
C ASN A 5 3.51 11.95 10.10
N LEU A 6 2.78 10.88 9.78
CA LEU A 6 2.44 10.63 8.39
C LEU A 6 1.54 11.74 7.86
N PRO A 7 1.68 12.10 6.59
CA PRO A 7 0.78 13.08 6.00
C PRO A 7 -0.62 12.50 5.87
N LYS A 8 -1.54 13.34 5.43
CA LYS A 8 -2.89 12.87 5.19
C LYS A 8 -2.87 11.77 4.12
N HIS A 9 -3.64 10.70 4.34
CA HIS A 9 -3.74 9.64 3.35
C HIS A 9 -4.39 10.16 2.06
N PHE A 10 -4.01 9.57 0.93
CA PHE A 10 -4.64 9.92 -0.34
C PHE A 10 -5.68 8.89 -0.76
N HIS A 11 -5.76 7.77 -0.07
CA HIS A 11 -6.77 6.76 -0.31
C HIS A 11 -7.05 6.03 0.99
N THR A 12 -8.31 5.78 1.27
CA THR A 12 -8.70 4.97 2.42
C THR A 12 -9.94 4.16 2.08
N SER A 13 -9.95 2.90 2.53
CA SER A 13 -11.10 2.03 2.41
C SER A 13 -11.11 1.10 3.61
N LYS A 14 -12.06 0.16 3.65
CA LYS A 14 -12.06 -0.84 4.72
C LYS A 14 -10.89 -1.80 4.59
N ASN A 15 -10.25 -1.86 3.44
CA ASN A 15 -9.18 -2.82 3.16
C ASN A 15 -7.79 -2.25 3.41
N ILE A 16 -7.53 -1.03 2.95
CA ILE A 16 -6.20 -0.42 3.03
C ILE A 16 -6.29 1.08 3.19
N ARG A 17 -5.16 1.66 3.61
CA ARG A 17 -4.99 3.11 3.63
C ARG A 17 -3.63 3.41 3.02
N LEU A 18 -3.59 4.35 2.09
CA LEU A 18 -2.37 4.67 1.34
C LEU A 18 -1.92 6.09 1.64
N PHE A 19 -0.60 6.24 1.82
CA PHE A 19 0.03 7.53 2.05
C PHE A 19 1.15 7.73 1.06
N TYR A 20 1.47 8.99 0.78
CA TYR A 20 2.59 9.34 -0.08
C TYR A 20 3.38 10.48 0.55
N LEU A 21 4.71 10.32 0.58
CA LEU A 21 5.63 11.37 1.02
C LEU A 21 6.73 11.53 -0.01
N PRO A 22 7.15 12.77 -0.31
CA PRO A 22 8.35 12.96 -1.11
C PRO A 22 9.55 12.32 -0.40
N SER A 23 10.34 11.59 -1.15
CA SER A 23 11.49 10.90 -0.60
C SER A 23 12.43 10.48 -1.72
N GLU A 24 13.72 10.46 -1.42
CA GLU A 24 14.75 9.91 -2.29
C GLU A 24 15.67 9.07 -1.45
N PRO A 25 15.95 7.85 -1.87
CA PRO A 25 15.39 7.17 -3.06
C PRO A 25 13.94 6.79 -2.87
N PRO A 26 13.24 6.45 -3.97
CA PRO A 26 11.86 5.98 -3.86
C PRO A 26 11.80 4.69 -3.04
N ALA A 27 10.70 4.51 -2.33
CA ALA A 27 10.55 3.36 -1.45
C ALA A 27 9.09 2.98 -1.29
N LEU A 28 8.86 1.76 -0.82
CA LEU A 28 7.54 1.25 -0.51
C LEU A 28 7.59 0.60 0.87
N ARG A 29 6.72 1.04 1.77
CA ARG A 29 6.57 0.44 3.08
C ARG A 29 5.19 -0.13 3.24
N ILE A 30 5.12 -1.36 3.74
CA ILE A 30 3.85 -2.05 3.91
C ILE A 30 3.74 -2.48 5.35
N SER A 31 2.66 -2.06 6.01
CA SER A 31 2.41 -2.44 7.39
C SER A 31 1.22 -3.37 7.47
N VAL A 32 1.47 -4.59 7.93
CA VAL A 32 0.44 -5.60 8.13
C VAL A 32 0.44 -5.91 9.62
N ALA A 33 -0.54 -5.37 10.33
CA ALA A 33 -0.55 -5.45 11.79
C ALA A 33 -0.79 -6.87 12.28
N LYS A 34 -0.04 -7.26 13.31
CA LYS A 34 -0.13 -8.57 13.90
C LYS A 34 -1.52 -8.84 14.47
N LYS A 35 -2.19 -7.81 14.97
CA LYS A 35 -3.54 -7.98 15.52
C LYS A 35 -4.56 -8.33 14.46
N ASN A 36 -4.31 -7.97 13.21
CA ASN A 36 -5.23 -8.27 12.10
C ASN A 36 -4.89 -9.59 11.42
N PHE A 37 -3.62 -9.96 11.42
CA PHE A 37 -3.13 -11.16 10.75
C PHE A 37 -2.11 -11.83 11.67
N LYS A 38 -2.58 -12.77 12.48
CA LYS A 38 -1.76 -13.35 13.54
C LYS A 38 -0.62 -14.20 13.02
N LEU A 39 -0.80 -14.86 11.88
CA LEU A 39 0.23 -15.74 11.34
C LEU A 39 1.24 -14.94 10.53
N ALA A 40 2.52 -15.16 10.81
CA ALA A 40 3.59 -14.48 10.06
C ALA A 40 3.55 -14.85 8.58
N VAL A 41 3.15 -16.08 8.27
CA VAL A 41 3.01 -16.54 6.87
C VAL A 41 2.03 -15.66 6.12
N ASP A 42 0.89 -15.35 6.74
CA ASP A 42 -0.14 -14.52 6.11
C ASP A 42 0.36 -13.10 5.88
N ARG A 43 1.04 -12.54 6.90
CA ARG A 43 1.57 -11.18 6.78
C ARG A 43 2.61 -11.09 5.65
N ASN A 44 3.48 -12.09 5.57
CA ASN A 44 4.51 -12.09 4.53
C ASN A 44 3.91 -12.25 3.14
N LYS A 45 2.87 -13.08 3.02
CA LYS A 45 2.18 -13.28 1.76
C LYS A 45 1.55 -11.98 1.27
N ILE A 46 0.88 -11.25 2.17
CA ILE A 46 0.25 -9.98 1.83
C ILE A 46 1.29 -8.95 1.39
N LYS A 47 2.39 -8.85 2.13
CA LYS A 47 3.46 -7.92 1.76
C LYS A 47 4.00 -8.24 0.37
N ARG A 48 4.20 -9.51 0.08
CA ARG A 48 4.71 -9.94 -1.21
C ARG A 48 3.75 -9.60 -2.34
N GLN A 49 2.45 -9.83 -2.12
CA GLN A 49 1.41 -9.49 -3.10
C GLN A 49 1.42 -7.99 -3.41
N ILE A 50 1.47 -7.16 -2.39
CA ILE A 50 1.44 -5.71 -2.58
C ILE A 50 2.68 -5.23 -3.31
N LYS A 51 3.85 -5.75 -2.94
CA LYS A 51 5.10 -5.42 -3.64
C LYS A 51 5.01 -5.78 -5.11
N GLU A 52 4.45 -6.95 -5.40
CA GLU A 52 4.31 -7.41 -6.78
C GLU A 52 3.37 -6.51 -7.58
N ILE A 53 2.26 -6.09 -6.97
CA ILE A 53 1.31 -5.19 -7.62
C ILE A 53 2.00 -3.87 -7.99
N PHE A 54 2.76 -3.29 -7.08
CA PHE A 54 3.49 -2.06 -7.34
C PHE A 54 4.53 -2.26 -8.45
N LYS A 55 5.23 -3.38 -8.43
CA LYS A 55 6.29 -3.66 -9.38
C LYS A 55 5.75 -3.90 -10.79
N ILE A 56 4.76 -4.78 -10.90
CA ILE A 56 4.21 -5.16 -12.21
C ILE A 56 3.56 -3.98 -12.89
N ASN A 57 2.88 -3.13 -12.14
CA ASN A 57 2.17 -1.99 -12.68
C ASN A 57 3.02 -0.71 -12.70
N ASN A 58 4.29 -0.83 -12.31
CA ASN A 58 5.22 0.29 -12.32
C ASN A 58 4.67 1.51 -11.59
N LEU A 59 4.16 1.29 -10.40
CA LEU A 59 3.50 2.34 -9.64
C LEU A 59 4.45 3.28 -8.91
N ILE A 60 5.68 2.85 -8.68
CA ILE A 60 6.70 3.71 -8.06
C ILE A 60 7.47 4.37 -9.19
N ALA A 61 7.17 5.64 -9.43
CA ALA A 61 7.70 6.35 -10.58
C ALA A 61 8.68 7.44 -10.15
N GLY A 62 9.82 7.03 -9.64
CA GLY A 62 10.92 7.93 -9.44
C GLY A 62 11.11 8.46 -8.04
N LYS A 63 10.28 9.34 -7.55
CA LYS A 63 10.51 9.97 -6.25
C LYS A 63 9.32 9.77 -5.35
N GLY A 64 9.55 9.26 -4.16
CA GLY A 64 8.51 9.20 -3.17
C GLY A 64 8.49 7.92 -2.39
N LEU A 65 7.91 8.01 -1.21
CA LEU A 65 7.68 6.88 -0.33
C LEU A 65 6.19 6.60 -0.30
N PHE A 66 5.80 5.40 -0.71
CA PHE A 66 4.43 4.94 -0.54
C PHE A 66 4.34 4.11 0.73
N VAL A 67 3.33 4.40 1.55
CA VAL A 67 3.07 3.64 2.77
C VAL A 67 1.69 3.02 2.65
N VAL A 68 1.62 1.71 2.84
CA VAL A 68 0.38 0.94 2.75
C VAL A 68 0.07 0.36 4.13
N LEU A 69 -1.05 0.77 4.71
CA LEU A 69 -1.56 0.17 5.93
C LEU A 69 -2.63 -0.84 5.53
N VAL A 70 -2.48 -2.08 5.98
CA VAL A 70 -3.35 -3.17 5.56
C VAL A 70 -4.29 -3.55 6.71
N TYR A 71 -5.58 -3.57 6.42
CA TYR A 71 -6.61 -3.92 7.39
C TYR A 71 -7.14 -5.33 7.15
N LYS A 72 -7.81 -5.88 8.14
CA LYS A 72 -8.23 -7.28 8.10
C LYS A 72 -9.02 -7.68 6.85
N PRO A 73 -9.97 -6.87 6.36
CA PRO A 73 -10.74 -7.27 5.16
C PRO A 73 -9.89 -7.49 3.91
N PHE A 74 -8.70 -6.90 3.85
CA PHE A 74 -7.80 -7.11 2.70
C PHE A 74 -7.49 -8.60 2.51
N GLY A 75 -7.40 -9.34 3.60
CA GLY A 75 -7.09 -10.77 3.53
C GLY A 75 -8.12 -11.60 2.80
N GLU A 76 -9.32 -11.06 2.61
CA GLU A 76 -10.40 -11.73 1.90
C GLU A 76 -10.47 -11.36 0.44
N LEU A 77 -9.66 -10.41 -0.01
CA LEU A 77 -9.65 -9.99 -1.41
C LEU A 77 -8.88 -11.00 -2.26
N LYS A 78 -9.37 -11.21 -3.47
CA LYS A 78 -8.59 -11.93 -4.47
C LYS A 78 -7.52 -11.02 -5.00
N TYR A 79 -6.45 -11.61 -5.55
CA TYR A 79 -5.34 -10.84 -6.07
C TYR A 79 -5.80 -9.76 -7.05
N HIS A 80 -6.71 -10.12 -7.96
CA HIS A 80 -7.22 -9.18 -8.94
C HIS A 80 -7.91 -7.98 -8.27
N GLU A 81 -8.72 -8.25 -7.25
CA GLU A 81 -9.43 -7.20 -6.54
C GLU A 81 -8.47 -6.25 -5.83
N ALA A 82 -7.47 -6.81 -5.18
CA ALA A 82 -6.45 -6.00 -4.51
C ALA A 82 -5.68 -5.15 -5.51
N SER A 83 -5.33 -5.74 -6.65
CA SER A 83 -4.59 -5.04 -7.69
C SER A 83 -5.39 -3.86 -8.23
N VAL A 84 -6.67 -4.07 -8.52
CA VAL A 84 -7.54 -3.00 -9.04
C VAL A 84 -7.61 -1.83 -8.07
N GLU A 85 -7.81 -2.12 -6.79
CA GLU A 85 -7.93 -1.05 -5.79
C GLU A 85 -6.63 -0.23 -5.70
N ILE A 86 -5.50 -0.91 -5.61
CA ILE A 86 -4.22 -0.24 -5.45
C ILE A 86 -3.87 0.57 -6.69
N VAL A 87 -4.03 -0.03 -7.88
CA VAL A 87 -3.68 0.64 -9.13
C VAL A 87 -4.51 1.89 -9.33
N LYS A 88 -5.82 1.79 -9.11
CA LYS A 88 -6.71 2.95 -9.28
C LYS A 88 -6.35 4.07 -8.31
N ALA A 89 -6.03 3.72 -7.06
CA ALA A 89 -5.70 4.72 -6.06
C ALA A 89 -4.42 5.46 -6.42
N VAL A 90 -3.39 4.73 -6.83
CA VAL A 90 -2.11 5.35 -7.16
C VAL A 90 -2.21 6.17 -8.45
N GLU A 91 -2.93 5.66 -9.45
CA GLU A 91 -3.12 6.41 -10.69
C GLU A 91 -3.86 7.71 -10.44
N SER A 92 -4.86 7.68 -9.56
CA SER A 92 -5.58 8.88 -9.20
C SER A 92 -4.65 9.92 -8.57
N LEU A 93 -3.71 9.48 -7.73
CA LEU A 93 -2.75 10.37 -7.12
C LEU A 93 -1.85 11.03 -8.19
N TYR A 94 -1.36 10.25 -9.15
CA TYR A 94 -0.50 10.79 -10.21
C TYR A 94 -1.27 11.79 -11.09
N GLN A 95 -2.54 11.55 -11.31
CA GLN A 95 -3.36 12.48 -12.08
C GLN A 95 -3.51 13.83 -11.39
N LYS A 96 -3.33 13.87 -10.08
CA LYS A 96 -3.38 15.11 -9.32
C LYS A 96 -2.05 15.85 -9.35
N GLY A 97 -1.05 15.32 -10.01
CA GLY A 97 0.19 16.04 -10.29
C GLY A 97 1.25 15.96 -9.20
N ILE A 98 1.41 14.82 -8.58
CA ILE A 98 2.52 14.67 -7.65
C ILE A 98 3.83 14.54 -8.38
#